data_60536aaf1b37d5f254ef5f5cb360b7b3
#
_entry.id   60536aaf1b37d5f254ef5f5cb360b7b3
#
_cell.length_a   1.000
_cell.length_b   1.000
_cell.length_c   1.000
_cell.angle_alpha   90.00
_cell.angle_beta   90.00
_cell.angle_gamma   90.00
#
_symmetry.space_group_name_H-M   'P 1'
#
loop_
_entity.id
_entity.type
_entity.pdbx_description
1 polymer ?
#
loop_
_entity_poly.entity_id
_entity_poly.type
_entity_poly.pdbx_seq_one_letter_code
_entity_poly.pdbx_strand_id
1 'polypeptide(L)'
;MIQSARKRRKKIKDIMGILGIVSLLTIGATSYYFIQANNDPLDEFQCSIKNGPNEVTAIIFDKSQTYTNDQVTDIKTSFDLWLSGREAITKNRSIDLSFFEQGNLIQLYVTDQVNLDKPDGLEPVAQLCVPKDFREANEWIENPTFLKQNYENFITTFSSTIESLTEQAEGKSPIMETFLRISNSESFQSHSNKPHNMFIVSDMLHHSDNYSHYKTSEGPAWDVF
;
A
#
# COMPACT_ATOMS: atom_id res chain seq x y z
N MET A 1 31.92 10.64 69.34
CA MET A 1 31.42 11.41 68.20
C MET A 1 31.75 10.79 66.84
N ILE A 2 32.86 10.13 66.59
CA ILE A 2 33.32 9.60 65.27
C ILE A 2 32.49 8.43 64.80
N GLN A 3 31.94 7.56 65.64
CA GLN A 3 31.11 6.40 65.23
C GLN A 3 29.73 6.80 64.61
N SER A 4 29.14 7.88 65.09
CA SER A 4 27.86 8.37 64.56
C SER A 4 28.00 8.91 63.13
N ALA A 5 29.08 9.57 62.79
CA ALA A 5 29.36 10.08 61.45
C ALA A 5 29.62 8.97 60.41
N ARG A 6 30.30 7.88 60.82
CA ARG A 6 30.51 6.70 59.93
C ARG A 6 29.18 5.97 59.63
N LYS A 7 28.31 5.82 60.59
CA LYS A 7 26.99 5.20 60.47
C LYS A 7 26.08 6.01 59.49
N ARG A 8 26.14 7.34 59.58
CA ARG A 8 25.41 8.26 58.71
C ARG A 8 25.91 8.20 57.25
N ARG A 9 27.23 8.18 57.05
CA ARG A 9 27.83 8.04 55.70
C ARG A 9 27.50 6.70 55.04
N LYS A 10 27.44 5.60 55.80
CA LYS A 10 27.04 4.30 55.28
C LYS A 10 25.57 4.30 54.84
N LYS A 11 24.65 4.83 55.64
CA LYS A 11 23.24 4.98 55.27
C LYS A 11 23.03 5.83 54.01
N ILE A 12 23.78 6.91 53.86
CA ILE A 12 23.68 7.77 52.67
C ILE A 12 24.14 7.02 51.42
N LYS A 13 25.22 6.24 51.50
CA LYS A 13 25.70 5.41 50.38
C LYS A 13 24.70 4.32 50.02
N ASP A 14 24.08 3.68 51.01
CA ASP A 14 23.07 2.64 50.76
C ASP A 14 21.81 3.24 50.13
N ILE A 15 21.36 4.43 50.56
CA ILE A 15 20.24 5.16 49.97
C ILE A 15 20.56 5.60 48.53
N MET A 16 21.76 6.12 48.26
CA MET A 16 22.20 6.49 46.92
C MET A 16 22.28 5.27 46.00
N GLY A 17 22.72 4.12 46.51
CA GLY A 17 22.72 2.87 45.75
C GLY A 17 21.31 2.40 45.39
N ILE A 18 20.37 2.46 46.31
CA ILE A 18 18.96 2.11 46.07
C ILE A 18 18.33 3.07 45.04
N LEU A 19 18.57 4.38 45.22
CA LEU A 19 18.08 5.39 44.28
C LEU A 19 18.63 5.17 42.85
N GLY A 20 19.90 4.79 42.72
CA GLY A 20 20.53 4.45 41.43
C GLY A 20 19.86 3.24 40.79
N ILE A 21 19.58 2.17 41.55
CA ILE A 21 18.90 0.98 41.04
C ILE A 21 17.46 1.32 40.60
N VAL A 22 16.72 2.05 41.43
CA VAL A 22 15.35 2.47 41.09
C VAL A 22 15.34 3.33 39.83
N SER A 23 16.28 4.27 39.68
CA SER A 23 16.41 5.08 38.46
C SER A 23 16.69 4.25 37.21
N LEU A 24 17.57 3.25 37.29
CA LEU A 24 17.86 2.36 36.17
C LEU A 24 16.64 1.51 35.81
N LEU A 25 15.91 1.00 36.79
CA LEU A 25 14.69 0.23 36.55
C LEU A 25 13.58 1.08 35.92
N THR A 26 13.41 2.32 36.34
CA THR A 26 12.41 3.23 35.74
C THR A 26 12.79 3.60 34.32
N ILE A 27 14.07 3.89 34.05
CA ILE A 27 14.53 4.15 32.67
C ILE A 27 14.32 2.91 31.77
N GLY A 28 14.66 1.72 32.24
CA GLY A 28 14.45 0.48 31.54
C GLY A 28 12.96 0.21 31.25
N ALA A 29 12.10 0.39 32.25
CA ALA A 29 10.66 0.19 32.07
C ALA A 29 10.04 1.23 31.13
N THR A 30 10.43 2.49 31.23
CA THR A 30 9.93 3.54 30.30
C THR A 30 10.41 3.33 28.88
N SER A 31 11.67 2.92 28.69
CA SER A 31 12.20 2.60 27.35
C SER A 31 11.50 1.38 26.76
N TYR A 32 11.27 0.33 27.52
CA TYR A 32 10.53 -0.85 27.10
C TYR A 32 9.09 -0.50 26.70
N TYR A 33 8.39 0.28 27.53
CA TYR A 33 7.04 0.75 27.25
C TYR A 33 6.99 1.59 25.97
N PHE A 34 7.97 2.48 25.79
CA PHE A 34 8.05 3.33 24.59
C PHE A 34 8.29 2.50 23.31
N ILE A 35 9.17 1.50 23.37
CA ILE A 35 9.42 0.60 22.24
C ILE A 35 8.16 -0.19 21.90
N GLN A 36 7.48 -0.75 22.91
CA GLN A 36 6.28 -1.55 22.70
C GLN A 36 5.07 -0.72 22.23
N ALA A 37 4.95 0.51 22.70
CA ALA A 37 3.91 1.43 22.26
C ALA A 37 4.07 1.84 20.78
N ASN A 38 5.32 1.99 20.32
CA ASN A 38 5.65 2.34 18.94
C ASN A 38 5.77 1.13 18.00
N ASN A 39 5.70 -0.10 18.56
CA ASN A 39 5.69 -1.30 17.75
C ASN A 39 4.29 -1.48 17.15
N ASP A 40 4.16 -1.25 15.85
CA ASP A 40 2.93 -1.46 15.10
C ASP A 40 3.08 -2.76 14.29
N PRO A 41 2.44 -3.85 14.74
CA PRO A 41 2.50 -5.10 13.99
C PRO A 41 1.77 -4.95 12.66
N LEU A 42 2.31 -5.60 11.63
CA LEU A 42 1.74 -5.61 10.30
C LEU A 42 0.91 -6.88 10.10
N ASP A 43 -0.15 -6.78 9.31
CA ASP A 43 -0.96 -7.91 8.87
C ASP A 43 -0.30 -8.65 7.68
N GLU A 44 -1.02 -9.60 7.08
CA GLU A 44 -0.56 -10.37 5.93
C GLU A 44 -0.32 -9.53 4.67
N PHE A 45 -0.96 -8.35 4.58
CA PHE A 45 -0.80 -7.38 3.49
C PHE A 45 0.21 -6.29 3.83
N GLN A 46 0.95 -6.44 4.93
CA GLN A 46 1.91 -5.46 5.43
C GLN A 46 1.28 -4.11 5.83
N CYS A 47 -0.03 -4.10 6.10
CA CYS A 47 -0.73 -2.95 6.65
C CYS A 47 -0.64 -2.93 8.18
N SER A 48 -0.74 -1.73 8.77
CA SER A 48 -0.81 -1.55 10.22
C SER A 48 -2.03 -2.27 10.80
N ILE A 49 -1.84 -3.20 11.75
CA ILE A 49 -2.96 -3.84 12.44
C ILE A 49 -3.70 -2.84 13.34
N LYS A 50 -2.99 -1.86 13.91
CA LYS A 50 -3.60 -0.89 14.84
C LYS A 50 -4.45 0.16 14.13
N ASN A 51 -3.96 0.66 12.99
CA ASN A 51 -4.54 1.81 12.31
C ASN A 51 -5.21 1.46 10.98
N GLY A 52 -4.97 0.24 10.47
CA GLY A 52 -5.32 -0.14 9.11
C GLY A 52 -4.55 0.69 8.06
N PRO A 53 -4.91 0.60 6.79
CA PRO A 53 -4.33 1.44 5.74
C PRO A 53 -4.75 2.90 5.91
N ASN A 54 -3.91 3.81 5.39
CA ASN A 54 -4.23 5.25 5.37
C ASN A 54 -5.25 5.58 4.29
N GLU A 55 -5.15 4.88 3.15
CA GLU A 55 -5.96 5.04 1.96
C GLU A 55 -6.02 3.70 1.22
N VAL A 56 -7.07 3.47 0.44
CA VAL A 56 -7.22 2.28 -0.41
C VAL A 56 -7.22 2.72 -1.87
N THR A 57 -6.28 2.19 -2.64
CA THR A 57 -6.16 2.48 -4.08
C THR A 57 -6.33 1.21 -4.89
N ALA A 58 -7.40 1.12 -5.66
CA ALA A 58 -7.61 0.07 -6.64
C ALA A 58 -7.05 0.47 -8.00
N ILE A 59 -6.25 -0.41 -8.61
CA ILE A 59 -5.73 -0.24 -9.97
C ILE A 59 -6.31 -1.36 -10.83
N ILE A 60 -7.06 -0.99 -11.86
CA ILE A 60 -7.75 -1.90 -12.75
C ILE A 60 -6.98 -2.00 -14.06
N PHE A 61 -6.48 -3.20 -14.38
CA PHE A 61 -5.83 -3.48 -15.66
C PHE A 61 -6.83 -4.09 -16.63
N ASP A 62 -6.96 -3.48 -17.81
CA ASP A 62 -7.75 -4.01 -18.89
C ASP A 62 -6.95 -5.06 -19.67
N LYS A 63 -7.44 -6.30 -19.69
CA LYS A 63 -6.82 -7.43 -20.39
C LYS A 63 -7.43 -7.71 -21.76
N SER A 64 -8.20 -6.78 -22.33
CA SER A 64 -8.83 -6.96 -23.65
C SER A 64 -7.82 -7.13 -24.79
N GLN A 65 -6.65 -6.53 -24.65
CA GLN A 65 -5.56 -6.59 -25.63
C GLN A 65 -4.22 -6.86 -24.94
N THR A 66 -3.27 -7.43 -25.68
CA THR A 66 -1.89 -7.52 -25.21
C THR A 66 -1.23 -6.15 -25.24
N TYR A 67 -0.58 -5.79 -24.15
CA TYR A 67 0.19 -4.56 -24.09
C TYR A 67 1.48 -4.70 -24.90
N THR A 68 1.86 -3.63 -25.59
CA THR A 68 3.17 -3.56 -26.27
C THR A 68 4.28 -3.38 -25.21
N ASN A 69 5.52 -3.73 -25.58
CA ASN A 69 6.67 -3.55 -24.68
C ASN A 69 6.84 -2.08 -24.21
N ASP A 70 6.51 -1.12 -25.08
CA ASP A 70 6.57 0.31 -24.73
C ASP A 70 5.50 0.66 -23.69
N GLN A 71 4.26 0.17 -23.85
CA GLN A 71 3.17 0.36 -22.87
C GLN A 71 3.51 -0.28 -21.53
N VAL A 72 4.06 -1.50 -21.51
CA VAL A 72 4.51 -2.16 -20.27
C VAL A 72 5.60 -1.33 -19.59
N THR A 73 6.54 -0.79 -20.35
CA THR A 73 7.61 0.06 -19.84
C THR A 73 7.06 1.36 -19.28
N ASP A 74 6.10 1.98 -19.94
CA ASP A 74 5.44 3.21 -19.48
C ASP A 74 4.63 2.97 -18.20
N ILE A 75 3.91 1.85 -18.09
CA ILE A 75 3.18 1.46 -16.89
C ILE A 75 4.14 1.27 -15.72
N LYS A 76 5.22 0.49 -15.90
CA LYS A 76 6.24 0.27 -14.86
C LYS A 76 6.90 1.58 -14.42
N THR A 77 7.26 2.42 -15.38
CA THR A 77 7.88 3.74 -15.10
C THR A 77 6.92 4.64 -14.33
N SER A 78 5.64 4.66 -14.69
CA SER A 78 4.61 5.42 -13.99
C SER A 78 4.45 4.92 -12.57
N PHE A 79 4.42 3.60 -12.36
CA PHE A 79 4.32 2.98 -11.05
C PHE A 79 5.52 3.34 -10.16
N ASP A 80 6.75 3.27 -10.71
CA ASP A 80 7.97 3.67 -10.00
C ASP A 80 7.97 5.16 -9.63
N LEU A 81 7.44 6.01 -10.51
CA LEU A 81 7.29 7.45 -10.23
C LEU A 81 6.28 7.71 -9.10
N TRP A 82 5.15 7.01 -9.11
CA TRP A 82 4.12 7.13 -8.06
C TRP A 82 4.64 6.69 -6.69
N LEU A 83 5.43 5.60 -6.65
CA LEU A 83 6.06 5.11 -5.42
C LEU A 83 7.19 6.00 -4.92
N SER A 84 7.98 6.56 -5.85
CA SER A 84 9.13 7.39 -5.47
C SER A 84 8.76 8.80 -5.06
N GLY A 85 7.49 9.21 -5.23
CA GLY A 85 7.04 10.57 -4.95
C GLY A 85 7.79 11.64 -5.76
N ARG A 86 8.47 11.27 -6.84
CA ARG A 86 9.20 12.22 -7.67
C ARG A 86 8.21 13.05 -8.45
N GLU A 87 8.33 14.36 -8.32
CA GLU A 87 7.63 15.30 -9.19
C GLU A 87 7.97 14.99 -10.66
N ALA A 88 6.98 14.57 -11.44
CA ALA A 88 7.14 14.54 -12.87
C ALA A 88 7.19 15.99 -13.35
N ILE A 89 8.38 16.48 -13.65
CA ILE A 89 8.59 17.78 -14.27
C ILE A 89 8.14 17.67 -15.73
N THR A 90 6.83 17.78 -15.95
CA THR A 90 6.33 18.10 -17.28
C THR A 90 6.57 19.57 -17.54
N LYS A 91 6.85 19.93 -18.80
CA LYS A 91 7.36 21.23 -19.27
C LYS A 91 6.74 22.50 -18.67
N ASN A 92 5.64 22.45 -17.90
CA ASN A 92 4.97 23.63 -17.31
C ASN A 92 4.19 23.38 -16.01
N ARG A 93 4.22 22.20 -15.38
CA ARG A 93 3.54 21.92 -14.10
C ARG A 93 4.30 20.84 -13.34
N SER A 94 4.60 21.10 -12.07
CA SER A 94 4.88 20.06 -11.11
C SER A 94 3.56 19.35 -10.82
N ILE A 95 3.43 18.08 -11.21
CA ILE A 95 2.33 17.23 -10.81
C ILE A 95 2.87 16.44 -9.63
N ASP A 96 2.26 16.63 -8.46
CA ASP A 96 2.51 15.77 -7.31
C ASP A 96 1.97 14.38 -7.66
N LEU A 97 2.86 13.43 -7.85
CA LEU A 97 2.54 12.04 -8.17
C LEU A 97 2.64 11.14 -6.93
N SER A 98 2.63 11.69 -5.74
CA SER A 98 2.67 10.93 -4.48
C SER A 98 1.35 10.21 -4.17
N PHE A 99 0.81 9.48 -5.16
CA PHE A 99 -0.40 8.68 -4.98
C PHE A 99 -0.20 7.46 -4.09
N PHE A 100 1.05 7.03 -3.87
CA PHE A 100 1.38 5.85 -3.10
C PHE A 100 2.21 6.23 -1.87
N GLU A 101 1.57 6.84 -0.91
CA GLU A 101 2.20 7.15 0.37
C GLU A 101 2.33 5.90 1.25
N GLN A 102 3.30 5.93 2.16
CA GLN A 102 3.49 4.88 3.15
C GLN A 102 2.17 4.55 3.87
N GLY A 103 1.86 3.27 3.92
CA GLY A 103 0.66 2.75 4.59
C GLY A 103 -0.61 2.82 3.74
N ASN A 104 -0.55 3.27 2.48
CA ASN A 104 -1.68 3.14 1.55
C ASN A 104 -1.77 1.70 1.06
N LEU A 105 -2.98 1.12 1.06
CA LEU A 105 -3.24 -0.21 0.52
C LEU A 105 -3.43 -0.11 -0.99
N ILE A 106 -2.58 -0.79 -1.75
CA ILE A 106 -2.69 -0.91 -3.20
C ILE A 106 -3.30 -2.26 -3.54
N GLN A 107 -4.36 -2.26 -4.32
CA GLN A 107 -5.07 -3.45 -4.79
C GLN A 107 -5.04 -3.48 -6.33
N LEU A 108 -4.51 -4.55 -6.92
CA LEU A 108 -4.52 -4.76 -8.37
C LEU A 108 -5.70 -5.63 -8.77
N TYR A 109 -6.46 -5.18 -9.74
CA TYR A 109 -7.58 -5.89 -10.33
C TYR A 109 -7.40 -6.03 -11.83
N VAL A 110 -8.10 -6.99 -12.42
CA VAL A 110 -8.15 -7.20 -13.87
C VAL A 110 -9.59 -7.22 -14.37
N THR A 111 -9.81 -6.74 -15.58
CA THR A 111 -11.07 -6.90 -16.29
C THR A 111 -11.16 -8.34 -16.82
N ASP A 112 -11.52 -9.29 -15.96
CA ASP A 112 -11.66 -10.70 -16.33
C ASP A 112 -13.12 -11.12 -16.16
N GLN A 113 -13.74 -11.59 -17.26
CA GLN A 113 -15.13 -12.03 -17.25
C GLN A 113 -15.34 -13.24 -16.34
N VAL A 114 -14.36 -14.13 -16.22
CA VAL A 114 -14.45 -15.30 -15.34
C VAL A 114 -14.59 -14.86 -13.89
N ASN A 115 -13.88 -13.81 -13.47
CA ASN A 115 -13.99 -13.26 -12.14
C ASN A 115 -15.28 -12.48 -11.90
N LEU A 116 -15.89 -11.90 -12.96
CA LEU A 116 -17.16 -11.18 -12.86
C LEU A 116 -18.35 -12.09 -12.54
N ASP A 117 -18.27 -13.37 -12.85
CA ASP A 117 -19.35 -14.33 -12.61
C ASP A 117 -19.32 -14.93 -11.19
N LYS A 118 -18.27 -14.66 -10.41
CA LYS A 118 -18.22 -15.11 -9.01
C LYS A 118 -19.21 -14.33 -8.15
N PRO A 119 -20.07 -15.03 -7.35
CA PRO A 119 -21.05 -14.37 -6.50
C PRO A 119 -20.42 -13.51 -5.39
N ASP A 120 -19.21 -13.84 -4.94
CA ASP A 120 -18.53 -13.25 -3.80
C ASP A 120 -17.78 -11.93 -4.12
N GLY A 121 -18.04 -11.33 -5.28
CA GLY A 121 -17.38 -10.10 -5.69
C GLY A 121 -16.06 -10.33 -6.43
N LEU A 122 -15.38 -9.24 -6.76
CA LEU A 122 -14.10 -9.26 -7.45
C LEU A 122 -12.96 -9.16 -6.44
N GLU A 123 -12.13 -10.19 -6.38
CA GLU A 123 -10.95 -10.20 -5.52
C GLU A 123 -9.74 -9.60 -6.25
N PRO A 124 -8.89 -8.83 -5.55
CA PRO A 124 -7.67 -8.32 -6.15
C PRO A 124 -6.69 -9.48 -6.46
N VAL A 125 -6.00 -9.39 -7.59
CA VAL A 125 -4.95 -10.35 -7.98
C VAL A 125 -3.68 -10.17 -7.15
N ALA A 126 -3.47 -8.97 -6.61
CA ALA A 126 -2.44 -8.68 -5.61
C ALA A 126 -2.89 -7.51 -4.75
N GLN A 127 -2.52 -7.53 -3.46
CA GLN A 127 -2.75 -6.41 -2.56
C GLN A 127 -1.65 -6.34 -1.50
N LEU A 128 -1.12 -5.15 -1.27
CA LEU A 128 -0.11 -4.87 -0.25
C LEU A 128 -0.17 -3.40 0.16
N CYS A 129 0.13 -3.13 1.41
CA CYS A 129 0.39 -1.75 1.86
C CYS A 129 1.78 -1.28 1.43
N VAL A 130 1.86 -0.03 1.01
CA VAL A 130 3.13 0.63 0.66
C VAL A 130 4.03 0.68 1.90
N PRO A 131 5.19 0.03 1.88
CA PRO A 131 6.10 0.02 3.01
C PRO A 131 6.77 1.38 3.20
N LYS A 132 7.30 1.59 4.40
CA LYS A 132 8.13 2.76 4.67
C LYS A 132 9.39 2.76 3.79
N ASP A 133 9.73 3.92 3.23
CA ASP A 133 10.99 4.08 2.52
C ASP A 133 12.16 3.90 3.50
N PHE A 134 13.05 2.95 3.17
CA PHE A 134 14.23 2.67 4.01
C PHE A 134 15.22 3.83 4.08
N ARG A 135 15.15 4.77 3.12
CA ARG A 135 15.98 6.00 3.10
C ARG A 135 15.56 7.00 4.17
N GLU A 136 14.30 6.91 4.63
CA GLU A 136 13.74 7.72 5.71
C GLU A 136 13.79 7.01 7.07
N ALA A 137 14.50 5.88 7.15
CA ALA A 137 14.63 5.11 8.36
C ALA A 137 15.39 5.88 9.44
N ASN A 138 14.84 5.86 10.66
CA ASN A 138 15.58 6.31 11.83
C ASN A 138 16.47 5.17 12.34
N GLU A 139 17.77 5.23 12.04
CA GLU A 139 18.76 4.20 12.37
C GLU A 139 18.82 3.86 13.89
N TRP A 140 18.35 4.74 14.77
CA TRP A 140 18.34 4.52 16.23
C TRP A 140 17.20 3.63 16.70
N ILE A 141 16.12 3.57 15.94
CA ILE A 141 14.86 2.93 16.36
C ILE A 141 14.44 1.84 15.37
N GLU A 142 14.80 1.97 14.10
CA GLU A 142 14.37 1.13 13.01
C GLU A 142 15.54 0.34 12.43
N ASN A 143 15.25 -0.81 11.84
CA ASN A 143 16.24 -1.61 11.12
C ASN A 143 16.20 -1.26 9.61
N PRO A 144 17.15 -0.48 9.08
CA PRO A 144 17.13 -0.07 7.67
C PRO A 144 17.20 -1.25 6.70
N THR A 145 17.90 -2.33 7.09
CA THR A 145 18.00 -3.55 6.27
C THR A 145 16.65 -4.24 6.12
N PHE A 146 15.87 -4.33 7.19
CA PHE A 146 14.54 -4.90 7.18
C PHE A 146 13.57 -4.05 6.35
N LEU A 147 13.60 -2.73 6.51
CA LEU A 147 12.77 -1.81 5.71
C LEU A 147 13.13 -1.89 4.23
N LYS A 148 14.41 -1.99 3.88
CA LYS A 148 14.87 -2.16 2.51
C LYS A 148 14.33 -3.47 1.92
N GLN A 149 14.39 -4.56 2.66
CA GLN A 149 13.87 -5.86 2.23
C GLN A 149 12.37 -5.82 1.95
N ASN A 150 11.60 -5.19 2.85
CA ASN A 150 10.15 -5.03 2.65
C ASN A 150 9.84 -4.19 1.42
N TYR A 151 10.59 -3.10 1.21
CA TYR A 151 10.42 -2.24 0.05
C TYR A 151 10.76 -2.98 -1.26
N GLU A 152 11.87 -3.71 -1.30
CA GLU A 152 12.27 -4.52 -2.46
C GLU A 152 11.25 -5.62 -2.74
N ASN A 153 10.71 -6.29 -1.72
CA ASN A 153 9.66 -7.29 -1.87
C ASN A 153 8.38 -6.68 -2.44
N PHE A 154 7.97 -5.51 -1.95
CA PHE A 154 6.82 -4.79 -2.47
C PHE A 154 6.98 -4.49 -3.97
N ILE A 155 8.09 -3.84 -4.36
CA ILE A 155 8.38 -3.52 -5.77
C ILE A 155 8.40 -4.79 -6.63
N THR A 156 9.07 -5.85 -6.17
CA THR A 156 9.18 -7.11 -6.92
C THR A 156 7.81 -7.75 -7.12
N THR A 157 6.99 -7.81 -6.08
CA THR A 157 5.64 -8.40 -6.14
C THR A 157 4.78 -7.65 -7.15
N PHE A 158 4.71 -6.33 -7.05
CA PHE A 158 3.89 -5.54 -7.97
C PHE A 158 4.42 -5.55 -9.40
N SER A 159 5.73 -5.40 -9.60
CA SER A 159 6.33 -5.44 -10.95
C SER A 159 6.10 -6.77 -11.64
N SER A 160 6.30 -7.90 -10.94
CA SER A 160 6.05 -9.23 -11.52
C SER A 160 4.57 -9.48 -11.79
N THR A 161 3.68 -9.00 -10.93
CA THR A 161 2.23 -9.08 -11.16
C THR A 161 1.83 -8.27 -12.40
N ILE A 162 2.25 -7.01 -12.51
CA ILE A 162 2.00 -6.16 -13.68
C ILE A 162 2.51 -6.85 -14.96
N GLU A 163 3.71 -7.41 -14.94
CA GLU A 163 4.28 -8.12 -16.07
C GLU A 163 3.40 -9.32 -16.49
N SER A 164 2.97 -10.13 -15.54
CA SER A 164 2.07 -11.27 -15.83
C SER A 164 0.71 -10.84 -16.38
N LEU A 165 0.19 -9.69 -15.95
CA LEU A 165 -1.09 -9.15 -16.40
C LEU A 165 -1.03 -8.63 -17.85
N THR A 166 0.14 -8.18 -18.29
CA THR A 166 0.32 -7.60 -19.61
C THR A 166 0.57 -8.63 -20.71
N GLU A 167 0.85 -9.90 -20.37
CA GLU A 167 1.18 -10.95 -21.35
C GLU A 167 -0.03 -11.62 -22.01
N GLN A 168 -1.23 -11.56 -21.40
CA GLN A 168 -2.40 -12.32 -21.85
C GLN A 168 -3.56 -11.39 -22.22
N ALA A 169 -4.13 -11.58 -23.41
CA ALA A 169 -5.34 -10.91 -23.85
C ALA A 169 -6.56 -11.85 -23.72
N GLU A 170 -7.70 -11.31 -23.26
CA GLU A 170 -8.94 -12.07 -23.09
C GLU A 170 -10.06 -11.63 -24.05
N GLY A 171 -9.84 -10.59 -24.85
CA GLY A 171 -10.74 -10.16 -25.92
C GLY A 171 -12.01 -9.44 -25.48
N LYS A 172 -12.33 -9.36 -24.19
CA LYS A 172 -13.44 -8.59 -23.62
C LYS A 172 -12.91 -7.57 -22.62
N SER A 173 -13.55 -6.39 -22.58
CA SER A 173 -13.20 -5.27 -21.74
C SER A 173 -14.43 -4.75 -21.00
N PRO A 174 -14.97 -5.47 -20.00
CA PRO A 174 -16.14 -5.04 -19.23
C PRO A 174 -15.75 -4.01 -18.14
N ILE A 175 -15.17 -2.87 -18.53
CA ILE A 175 -14.63 -1.86 -17.62
C ILE A 175 -15.69 -1.38 -16.62
N MET A 176 -16.90 -1.05 -17.09
CA MET A 176 -17.95 -0.49 -16.24
C MET A 176 -18.45 -1.50 -15.22
N GLU A 177 -18.64 -2.75 -15.64
CA GLU A 177 -19.05 -3.85 -14.76
C GLU A 177 -17.97 -4.13 -13.71
N THR A 178 -16.70 -4.14 -14.12
CA THR A 178 -15.56 -4.31 -13.23
C THR A 178 -15.50 -3.18 -12.17
N PHE A 179 -15.62 -1.93 -12.63
CA PHE A 179 -15.65 -0.76 -11.75
C PHE A 179 -16.77 -0.87 -10.70
N LEU A 180 -18.00 -1.20 -11.12
CA LEU A 180 -19.15 -1.35 -10.23
C LEU A 180 -18.95 -2.51 -9.23
N ARG A 181 -18.35 -3.61 -9.66
CA ARG A 181 -18.10 -4.76 -8.78
C ARG A 181 -17.02 -4.47 -7.75
N ILE A 182 -15.93 -3.83 -8.15
CA ILE A 182 -14.88 -3.40 -7.21
C ILE A 182 -15.46 -2.43 -6.19
N SER A 183 -16.21 -1.42 -6.64
CA SER A 183 -16.81 -0.43 -5.75
C SER A 183 -17.77 -1.03 -4.72
N ASN A 184 -18.33 -2.21 -4.98
CA ASN A 184 -19.21 -2.94 -4.07
C ASN A 184 -18.54 -4.18 -3.42
N SER A 185 -17.26 -4.46 -3.71
CA SER A 185 -16.56 -5.61 -3.14
C SER A 185 -16.24 -5.41 -1.66
N GLU A 186 -16.24 -6.49 -0.89
CA GLU A 186 -15.91 -6.46 0.52
C GLU A 186 -14.46 -6.00 0.73
N SER A 187 -13.53 -6.47 -0.10
CA SER A 187 -12.11 -6.12 0.01
C SER A 187 -11.86 -4.62 -0.18
N PHE A 188 -12.60 -3.95 -1.09
CA PHE A 188 -12.49 -2.51 -1.30
C PHE A 188 -13.25 -1.71 -0.23
N GLN A 189 -14.39 -2.21 0.24
CA GLN A 189 -15.22 -1.53 1.25
C GLN A 189 -14.78 -1.78 2.70
N SER A 190 -13.89 -2.75 2.95
CA SER A 190 -13.44 -3.13 4.30
C SER A 190 -12.90 -1.94 5.13
N HIS A 191 -12.46 -0.89 4.45
CA HIS A 191 -11.93 0.33 5.06
C HIS A 191 -12.77 1.57 4.67
N SER A 192 -14.10 1.46 4.67
CA SER A 192 -15.03 2.50 4.19
C SER A 192 -14.89 3.88 4.86
N ASN A 193 -14.21 3.95 6.01
CA ASN A 193 -13.89 5.21 6.70
C ASN A 193 -12.60 5.88 6.21
N LYS A 194 -11.93 5.30 5.22
CA LYS A 194 -10.69 5.83 4.63
C LYS A 194 -10.95 6.36 3.22
N PRO A 195 -10.10 7.25 2.69
CA PRO A 195 -10.17 7.66 1.29
C PRO A 195 -9.99 6.46 0.35
N HIS A 196 -10.72 6.47 -0.77
CA HIS A 196 -10.66 5.43 -1.80
C HIS A 196 -10.40 6.06 -3.15
N ASN A 197 -9.44 5.52 -3.88
CA ASN A 197 -9.11 5.91 -5.25
C ASN A 197 -9.23 4.71 -6.18
N MET A 198 -9.58 4.98 -7.43
CA MET A 198 -9.53 3.98 -8.51
C MET A 198 -8.78 4.55 -9.71
N PHE A 199 -7.84 3.77 -10.22
CA PHE A 199 -7.12 4.04 -11.46
C PHE A 199 -7.44 2.94 -12.47
N ILE A 200 -7.65 3.32 -13.71
CA ILE A 200 -7.94 2.39 -14.81
C ILE A 200 -6.81 2.51 -15.82
N VAL A 201 -6.17 1.38 -16.12
CA VAL A 201 -5.15 1.24 -17.14
C VAL A 201 -5.81 0.53 -18.33
N SER A 202 -6.26 1.28 -19.33
CA SER A 202 -7.04 0.81 -20.47
C SER A 202 -6.98 1.81 -21.62
N ASP A 203 -7.32 1.38 -22.83
CA ASP A 203 -7.66 2.26 -23.96
C ASP A 203 -9.07 2.85 -23.85
N MET A 204 -9.80 2.51 -22.76
CA MET A 204 -11.18 2.94 -22.48
C MET A 204 -12.22 2.44 -23.49
N LEU A 205 -11.89 1.44 -24.32
CA LEU A 205 -12.82 0.84 -25.26
C LEU A 205 -13.59 -0.30 -24.56
N HIS A 206 -14.76 0.04 -24.05
CA HIS A 206 -15.63 -0.93 -23.37
C HIS A 206 -16.16 -1.99 -24.35
N HIS A 207 -16.04 -3.27 -23.98
CA HIS A 207 -16.56 -4.41 -24.72
C HIS A 207 -17.04 -5.50 -23.77
N SER A 208 -18.35 -5.57 -23.59
CA SER A 208 -19.03 -6.60 -22.79
C SER A 208 -20.15 -7.27 -23.59
N ASP A 209 -20.80 -8.25 -22.97
CA ASP A 209 -21.98 -8.89 -23.61
C ASP A 209 -23.16 -7.93 -23.76
N ASN A 210 -23.24 -6.94 -22.87
CA ASN A 210 -24.34 -5.97 -22.83
C ASN A 210 -24.11 -4.78 -23.79
N TYR A 211 -22.85 -4.34 -23.93
CA TYR A 211 -22.49 -3.18 -24.71
C TYR A 211 -21.11 -3.31 -25.33
N SER A 212 -20.92 -2.79 -26.55
CA SER A 212 -19.61 -2.80 -27.22
C SER A 212 -19.40 -1.56 -28.08
N HIS A 213 -18.28 -0.88 -27.88
CA HIS A 213 -17.81 0.20 -28.75
C HIS A 213 -17.39 -0.31 -30.17
N TYR A 214 -17.14 -1.62 -30.31
CA TYR A 214 -16.72 -2.21 -31.59
C TYR A 214 -17.89 -2.61 -32.51
N LYS A 215 -19.14 -2.58 -32.04
CA LYS A 215 -20.32 -2.87 -32.88
C LYS A 215 -20.69 -1.63 -33.70
N THR A 216 -19.98 -1.43 -34.81
CA THR A 216 -20.06 -0.19 -35.61
C THR A 216 -21.02 -0.27 -36.81
N SER A 217 -21.88 -1.29 -36.97
CA SER A 217 -22.77 -1.36 -38.11
C SER A 217 -23.96 -0.40 -38.08
N GLU A 218 -24.28 0.19 -36.89
CA GLU A 218 -25.46 1.07 -36.73
C GLU A 218 -25.18 2.28 -35.82
N GLY A 219 -23.98 2.83 -35.78
CA GLY A 219 -23.65 4.00 -34.98
C GLY A 219 -23.74 3.74 -33.45
N PRO A 220 -23.18 4.60 -32.62
CA PRO A 220 -23.35 4.48 -31.16
C PRO A 220 -24.85 4.66 -30.87
N ALA A 221 -25.46 3.62 -30.27
CA ALA A 221 -26.84 3.69 -29.78
C ALA A 221 -26.88 4.60 -28.53
N TRP A 222 -26.67 5.89 -28.73
CA TRP A 222 -26.84 6.90 -27.68
C TRP A 222 -28.30 7.06 -27.23
N ASP A 223 -29.23 6.39 -27.94
CA ASP A 223 -30.67 6.44 -27.68
C ASP A 223 -31.15 5.44 -26.61
N VAL A 224 -30.25 4.72 -25.97
CA VAL A 224 -30.57 3.67 -24.96
C VAL A 224 -30.24 4.04 -23.52
N PHE A 225 -29.79 5.29 -23.27
CA PHE A 225 -29.54 5.78 -21.92
C PHE A 225 -30.58 6.81 -21.49
#